data_ae22e4cc4c366bfb95519d1255b4e671
#
_entry.id   ae22e4cc4c366bfb95519d1255b4e671
#
_cell.length_a   1.000
_cell.length_b   1.000
_cell.length_c   1.000
_cell.angle_alpha   90.00
_cell.angle_beta   90.00
_cell.angle_gamma   90.00
#
_symmetry.space_group_name_H-M   'P 1'
#
loop_
_entity.id
_entity.type
_entity.pdbx_description
1 polymer ?
#
loop_
_entity_poly.entity_id
_entity_poly.type
_entity_poly.pdbx_seq_one_letter_code
_entity_poly.pdbx_strand_id
1 'polypeptide(L)'
;MANILTYIKRNWFELLITFCLFSNLYSYTFPSYIYYIGILLIMYKMTRYQVRFVRKNVIYVFFILAIWLSTIINAVYDIRPILYTLILIVAAPFITGVKWHLYKKKLLHNIFIGFACTVVVSLVAKFQGVNYQVTKRLGESMMLYGCVDEFSGYAKFPMWNSAAAAVSMLYFAYLLFREGEKKRWTRIFYIVMFLASMYVCIISASRSAFGLAVVLSVALLKWLSPNFGKLTKYVVIFGVIGVLSFPFFMDSATRMLQKQEAQEETGVTSRDFLWAQRMAEFHSSPVYGVGFAVQGTDENQTVGRGESGSSWLAILAQTGVIGFVIALILWCKTFTRLRNIRYDSENVLIYALFLFFTVHSILEGYMFQGGWYMCVICWLTVAVVTEAKMYRKYLA
;
A
#
# COMPACT_ATOMS: atom_id res chain seq x y z
N MET A 1 -17.98 -24.33 -8.01
CA MET A 1 -17.11 -24.13 -9.18
C MET A 1 -17.72 -23.21 -10.24
N ALA A 2 -18.96 -23.39 -10.68
CA ALA A 2 -19.59 -22.55 -11.71
C ALA A 2 -19.50 -21.04 -11.44
N ASN A 3 -19.74 -20.60 -10.21
CA ASN A 3 -19.68 -19.17 -9.83
C ASN A 3 -18.27 -18.58 -9.93
N ILE A 4 -17.22 -19.35 -9.63
CA ILE A 4 -15.82 -18.88 -9.70
C ILE A 4 -15.39 -18.72 -11.16
N LEU A 5 -15.69 -19.70 -12.01
CA LEU A 5 -15.40 -19.64 -13.46
C LEU A 5 -16.11 -18.47 -14.14
N THR A 6 -17.36 -18.23 -13.76
CA THR A 6 -18.12 -17.06 -14.24
C THR A 6 -17.49 -15.74 -13.80
N TYR A 7 -17.04 -15.67 -12.53
CA TYR A 7 -16.33 -14.50 -12.03
C TYR A 7 -15.03 -14.25 -12.79
N ILE A 8 -14.21 -15.29 -13.00
CA ILE A 8 -12.94 -15.20 -13.74
C ILE A 8 -13.21 -14.75 -15.18
N LYS A 9 -14.16 -15.36 -15.89
CA LYS A 9 -14.52 -14.96 -17.26
C LYS A 9 -14.96 -13.48 -17.35
N ARG A 10 -15.69 -12.99 -16.35
CA ARG A 10 -16.18 -11.60 -16.32
C ARG A 10 -15.10 -10.58 -15.94
N ASN A 11 -14.08 -10.99 -15.19
CA ASN A 11 -13.08 -10.08 -14.62
C ASN A 11 -11.64 -10.44 -15.04
N TRP A 12 -11.47 -11.26 -16.09
CA TRP A 12 -10.14 -11.77 -16.48
C TRP A 12 -9.11 -10.66 -16.74
N PHE A 13 -9.56 -9.53 -17.31
CA PHE A 13 -8.67 -8.42 -17.64
C PHE A 13 -8.20 -7.68 -16.38
N GLU A 14 -9.11 -7.43 -15.43
CA GLU A 14 -8.77 -6.83 -14.15
C GLU A 14 -7.89 -7.76 -13.28
N LEU A 15 -8.13 -9.07 -13.37
CA LEU A 15 -7.29 -10.08 -12.72
C LEU A 15 -5.89 -10.13 -13.35
N LEU A 16 -5.79 -10.01 -14.67
CA LEU A 16 -4.51 -9.91 -15.37
C LEU A 16 -3.73 -8.65 -14.92
N ILE A 17 -4.38 -7.49 -14.88
CA ILE A 17 -3.76 -6.26 -14.36
C ILE A 17 -3.29 -6.49 -12.92
N THR A 18 -4.13 -7.07 -12.07
CA THR A 18 -3.80 -7.36 -10.67
C THR A 18 -2.56 -8.26 -10.59
N PHE A 19 -2.51 -9.34 -11.36
CA PHE A 19 -1.35 -10.22 -11.44
C PHE A 19 -0.09 -9.44 -11.87
N CYS A 20 -0.18 -8.63 -12.92
CA CYS A 20 0.95 -7.82 -13.38
C CYS A 20 1.44 -6.84 -12.28
N LEU A 21 0.55 -6.19 -11.55
CA LEU A 21 0.95 -5.30 -10.45
C LEU A 21 1.65 -6.08 -9.33
N PHE A 22 1.08 -7.21 -8.91
CA PHE A 22 1.63 -8.03 -7.83
C PHE A 22 2.91 -8.80 -8.21
N SER A 23 3.23 -8.95 -9.51
CA SER A 23 4.51 -9.52 -9.95
C SER A 23 5.72 -8.75 -9.38
N ASN A 24 5.54 -7.46 -9.11
CA ASN A 24 6.56 -6.62 -8.49
C ASN A 24 6.90 -7.04 -7.05
N LEU A 25 5.92 -7.54 -6.29
CA LEU A 25 6.13 -8.11 -4.96
C LEU A 25 7.05 -9.33 -5.03
N TYR A 26 6.95 -10.10 -6.11
CA TYR A 26 7.70 -11.33 -6.35
C TYR A 26 8.82 -11.13 -7.39
N SER A 27 9.54 -10.01 -7.33
CA SER A 27 10.51 -9.62 -8.36
C SER A 27 11.77 -10.50 -8.43
N TYR A 28 11.96 -11.46 -7.51
CA TYR A 28 12.95 -12.53 -7.66
C TYR A 28 12.48 -13.69 -8.54
N THR A 29 11.16 -13.80 -8.72
CA THR A 29 10.52 -14.85 -9.55
C THR A 29 10.10 -14.29 -10.90
N PHE A 30 9.55 -13.07 -10.91
CA PHE A 30 9.03 -12.41 -12.11
C PHE A 30 9.90 -11.23 -12.54
N PRO A 31 10.16 -11.06 -13.84
CA PRO A 31 10.84 -9.89 -14.36
C PRO A 31 10.08 -8.60 -14.05
N SER A 32 10.80 -7.54 -13.69
CA SER A 32 10.21 -6.26 -13.28
C SER A 32 9.38 -5.56 -14.35
N TYR A 33 9.61 -5.86 -15.65
CA TYR A 33 8.82 -5.27 -16.73
C TYR A 33 7.35 -5.71 -16.73
N ILE A 34 7.00 -6.87 -16.15
CA ILE A 34 5.61 -7.34 -16.03
C ILE A 34 4.76 -6.32 -15.24
N TYR A 35 5.33 -5.74 -14.20
CA TYR A 35 4.66 -4.67 -13.42
C TYR A 35 4.31 -3.46 -14.32
N TYR A 36 5.24 -3.03 -15.17
CA TYR A 36 5.00 -1.90 -16.07
C TYR A 36 3.97 -2.23 -17.15
N ILE A 37 3.91 -3.48 -17.62
CA ILE A 37 2.83 -3.96 -18.48
C ILE A 37 1.48 -3.75 -17.78
N GLY A 38 1.37 -4.02 -16.48
CA GLY A 38 0.16 -3.76 -15.71
C GLY A 38 -0.28 -2.29 -15.79
N ILE A 39 0.65 -1.33 -15.66
CA ILE A 39 0.37 0.10 -15.78
C ILE A 39 -0.11 0.45 -17.20
N LEU A 40 0.56 -0.09 -18.23
CA LEU A 40 0.16 0.12 -19.63
C LEU A 40 -1.23 -0.46 -19.93
N LEU A 41 -1.58 -1.61 -19.35
CA LEU A 41 -2.92 -2.20 -19.48
C LEU A 41 -3.99 -1.31 -18.83
N ILE A 42 -3.71 -0.69 -17.68
CA ILE A 42 -4.63 0.28 -17.07
C ILE A 42 -4.78 1.50 -17.99
N MET A 43 -3.69 2.01 -18.54
CA MET A 43 -3.70 3.13 -19.48
C MET A 43 -4.50 2.80 -20.77
N TYR A 44 -4.26 1.62 -21.35
CA TYR A 44 -5.06 1.12 -22.47
C TYR A 44 -6.56 1.08 -22.14
N LYS A 45 -6.90 0.60 -20.92
CA LYS A 45 -8.30 0.57 -20.50
C LYS A 45 -8.88 1.98 -20.36
N MET A 46 -8.09 2.94 -19.84
CA MET A 46 -8.52 4.33 -19.71
C MET A 46 -8.90 4.95 -21.07
N THR A 47 -8.16 4.64 -22.16
CA THR A 47 -8.48 5.16 -23.49
C THR A 47 -9.82 4.65 -24.05
N ARG A 48 -10.36 3.57 -23.50
CA ARG A 48 -11.67 3.01 -23.87
C ARG A 48 -12.84 3.71 -23.18
N TYR A 49 -12.57 4.62 -22.24
CA TYR A 49 -13.59 5.36 -21.52
C TYR A 49 -13.56 6.83 -21.88
N GLN A 50 -14.73 7.47 -21.82
CA GLN A 50 -14.83 8.93 -21.97
C GLN A 50 -14.31 9.59 -20.70
N VAL A 51 -13.05 9.97 -20.71
CA VAL A 51 -12.41 10.73 -19.63
C VAL A 51 -12.27 12.18 -20.02
N ARG A 52 -12.31 13.07 -19.02
CA ARG A 52 -12.16 14.51 -19.20
C ARG A 52 -11.27 15.10 -18.13
N PHE A 53 -10.63 16.20 -18.46
CA PHE A 53 -9.86 16.98 -17.50
C PHE A 53 -10.79 17.67 -16.50
N VAL A 54 -10.48 17.54 -15.21
CA VAL A 54 -11.27 18.11 -14.11
C VAL A 54 -10.52 19.29 -13.51
N ARG A 55 -10.89 20.52 -13.89
CA ARG A 55 -10.25 21.77 -13.43
C ARG A 55 -10.12 21.87 -11.90
N LYS A 56 -11.11 21.36 -11.15
CA LYS A 56 -11.06 21.36 -9.68
C LYS A 56 -9.90 20.53 -9.09
N ASN A 57 -9.29 19.68 -9.91
CA ASN A 57 -8.17 18.81 -9.52
C ASN A 57 -6.86 19.19 -10.23
N VAL A 58 -6.76 20.43 -10.77
CA VAL A 58 -5.54 20.94 -11.44
C VAL A 58 -4.29 20.86 -10.58
N ILE A 59 -4.44 20.84 -9.25
CA ILE A 59 -3.32 20.72 -8.30
C ILE A 59 -2.46 19.46 -8.54
N TYR A 60 -3.03 18.38 -9.12
CA TYR A 60 -2.24 17.21 -9.54
C TYR A 60 -1.29 17.52 -10.68
N VAL A 61 -1.67 18.46 -11.58
CA VAL A 61 -0.78 18.95 -12.64
C VAL A 61 0.35 19.75 -12.03
N PHE A 62 0.07 20.62 -11.06
CA PHE A 62 1.12 21.37 -10.35
C PHE A 62 2.07 20.43 -9.60
N PHE A 63 1.56 19.32 -9.07
CA PHE A 63 2.41 18.30 -8.43
C PHE A 63 3.35 17.64 -9.45
N ILE A 64 2.83 17.26 -10.63
CA ILE A 64 3.66 16.74 -11.72
C ILE A 64 4.71 17.77 -12.14
N LEU A 65 4.30 19.04 -12.29
CA LEU A 65 5.23 20.13 -12.66
C LEU A 65 6.32 20.32 -11.59
N ALA A 66 6.01 20.23 -10.30
CA ALA A 66 7.00 20.31 -9.21
C ALA A 66 8.02 19.16 -9.28
N ILE A 67 7.57 17.94 -9.58
CA ILE A 67 8.45 16.79 -9.79
C ILE A 67 9.40 17.02 -10.95
N TRP A 68 8.86 17.49 -12.10
CA TRP A 68 9.66 17.75 -13.29
C TRP A 68 10.60 18.96 -13.09
N LEU A 69 10.16 20.00 -12.39
CA LEU A 69 10.99 21.14 -12.06
C LEU A 69 12.22 20.70 -11.25
N SER A 70 12.01 19.91 -10.19
CA SER A 70 13.12 19.36 -9.40
C SER A 70 14.04 18.47 -10.26
N THR A 71 13.47 17.61 -11.09
CA THR A 71 14.21 16.71 -11.98
C THR A 71 15.10 17.47 -12.97
N ILE A 72 14.58 18.54 -13.57
CA ILE A 72 15.29 19.34 -14.58
C ILE A 72 16.38 20.19 -13.94
N ILE A 73 16.09 20.85 -12.82
CA ILE A 73 17.06 21.71 -12.10
C ILE A 73 18.29 20.89 -11.67
N ASN A 74 18.06 19.65 -11.21
CA ASN A 74 19.14 18.77 -10.75
C ASN A 74 19.71 17.89 -11.88
N ALA A 75 19.35 18.11 -13.13
CA ALA A 75 19.82 17.35 -14.30
C ALA A 75 19.70 15.83 -14.13
N VAL A 76 18.60 15.35 -13.52
CA VAL A 76 18.39 13.93 -13.27
C VAL A 76 17.92 13.23 -14.53
N TYR A 77 18.78 12.40 -15.12
CA TYR A 77 18.48 11.61 -16.32
C TYR A 77 18.06 10.19 -15.93
N ASP A 78 16.78 10.01 -15.56
CA ASP A 78 16.21 8.72 -15.18
C ASP A 78 14.79 8.54 -15.71
N ILE A 79 14.37 7.28 -15.90
CA ILE A 79 13.02 6.95 -16.39
C ILE A 79 11.93 7.08 -15.32
N ARG A 80 12.28 7.13 -14.05
CA ARG A 80 11.31 7.09 -12.92
C ARG A 80 10.38 8.29 -12.85
N PRO A 81 10.81 9.55 -13.11
CA PRO A 81 9.88 10.68 -13.21
C PRO A 81 8.81 10.46 -14.28
N ILE A 82 9.19 9.85 -15.43
CA ILE A 82 8.26 9.51 -16.50
C ILE A 82 7.26 8.45 -16.02
N LEU A 83 7.75 7.35 -15.46
CA LEU A 83 6.91 6.26 -14.95
C LEU A 83 5.96 6.75 -13.87
N TYR A 84 6.44 7.59 -12.96
CA TYR A 84 5.59 8.15 -11.91
C TYR A 84 4.52 9.11 -12.48
N THR A 85 4.88 9.91 -13.47
CA THR A 85 3.93 10.76 -14.20
C THR A 85 2.85 9.92 -14.88
N LEU A 86 3.20 8.80 -15.51
CA LEU A 86 2.24 7.86 -16.10
C LEU A 86 1.29 7.27 -15.04
N ILE A 87 1.81 6.90 -13.87
CA ILE A 87 0.98 6.44 -12.74
C ILE A 87 -0.03 7.52 -12.34
N LEU A 88 0.40 8.77 -12.22
CA LEU A 88 -0.50 9.88 -11.88
C LEU A 88 -1.53 10.14 -12.97
N ILE A 89 -1.17 10.10 -14.25
CA ILE A 89 -2.11 10.27 -15.36
C ILE A 89 -3.21 9.22 -15.31
N VAL A 90 -2.84 7.97 -15.05
CA VAL A 90 -3.76 6.83 -15.05
C VAL A 90 -4.61 6.76 -13.78
N ALA A 91 -3.99 7.01 -12.63
CA ALA A 91 -4.63 6.81 -11.34
C ALA A 91 -5.26 8.08 -10.76
N ALA A 92 -4.63 9.24 -10.91
CA ALA A 92 -5.05 10.46 -10.20
C ALA A 92 -6.39 11.04 -10.73
N PRO A 93 -7.13 11.80 -9.90
CA PRO A 93 -8.50 12.21 -10.22
C PRO A 93 -8.60 13.48 -11.08
N PHE A 94 -7.52 13.95 -11.72
CA PHE A 94 -7.57 15.13 -12.61
C PHE A 94 -7.98 14.78 -14.05
N ILE A 95 -7.81 13.51 -14.46
CA ILE A 95 -8.36 12.94 -15.68
C ILE A 95 -9.33 11.83 -15.30
N THR A 96 -10.64 12.07 -15.40
CA THR A 96 -11.64 11.11 -14.93
C THR A 96 -12.99 11.25 -15.63
N GLY A 97 -13.87 10.27 -15.44
CA GLY A 97 -15.25 10.21 -15.90
C GLY A 97 -16.02 9.15 -15.10
N VAL A 98 -17.35 9.18 -15.17
CA VAL A 98 -18.20 8.27 -14.36
C VAL A 98 -17.83 6.80 -14.61
N LYS A 99 -17.75 6.39 -15.88
CA LYS A 99 -17.41 4.99 -16.22
C LYS A 99 -15.99 4.62 -15.80
N TRP A 100 -15.05 5.57 -15.90
CA TRP A 100 -13.66 5.37 -15.46
C TRP A 100 -13.56 5.24 -13.93
N HIS A 101 -14.30 6.05 -13.17
CA HIS A 101 -14.39 5.93 -11.72
C HIS A 101 -14.93 4.56 -11.29
N LEU A 102 -16.02 4.09 -11.91
CA LEU A 102 -16.57 2.75 -11.65
C LEU A 102 -15.55 1.65 -11.97
N TYR A 103 -14.80 1.81 -13.05
CA TYR A 103 -13.75 0.88 -13.42
C TYR A 103 -12.62 0.85 -12.38
N LYS A 104 -12.16 2.01 -11.89
CA LYS A 104 -11.17 2.07 -10.80
C LYS A 104 -11.67 1.37 -9.53
N LYS A 105 -12.93 1.54 -9.15
CA LYS A 105 -13.54 0.78 -8.03
C LYS A 105 -13.50 -0.72 -8.28
N LYS A 106 -13.89 -1.15 -9.47
CA LYS A 106 -13.86 -2.56 -9.89
C LYS A 106 -12.43 -3.13 -9.84
N LEU A 107 -11.46 -2.37 -10.33
CA LEU A 107 -10.05 -2.75 -10.31
C LEU A 107 -9.53 -2.88 -8.87
N LEU A 108 -9.82 -1.92 -7.98
CA LEU A 108 -9.45 -2.02 -6.57
C LEU A 108 -10.06 -3.25 -5.91
N HIS A 109 -11.31 -3.60 -6.26
CA HIS A 109 -11.93 -4.83 -5.74
C HIS A 109 -11.13 -6.09 -6.14
N ASN A 110 -10.67 -6.18 -7.39
CA ASN A 110 -9.81 -7.29 -7.83
C ASN A 110 -8.41 -7.23 -7.19
N ILE A 111 -7.88 -6.04 -6.92
CA ILE A 111 -6.63 -5.86 -6.19
C ILE A 111 -6.73 -6.40 -4.76
N PHE A 112 -7.87 -6.25 -4.07
CA PHE A 112 -8.06 -6.89 -2.76
C PHE A 112 -7.99 -8.42 -2.84
N ILE A 113 -8.48 -9.03 -3.91
CA ILE A 113 -8.29 -10.47 -4.15
C ILE A 113 -6.80 -10.79 -4.34
N GLY A 114 -6.06 -9.93 -5.05
CA GLY A 114 -4.62 -10.04 -5.18
C GLY A 114 -3.91 -10.07 -3.81
N PHE A 115 -4.28 -9.17 -2.89
CA PHE A 115 -3.77 -9.17 -1.52
C PHE A 115 -4.10 -10.46 -0.77
N ALA A 116 -5.32 -11.00 -0.94
CA ALA A 116 -5.69 -12.29 -0.37
C ALA A 116 -4.84 -13.45 -0.93
N CYS A 117 -4.58 -13.44 -2.23
CA CYS A 117 -3.72 -14.44 -2.87
C CYS A 117 -2.28 -14.37 -2.32
N THR A 118 -1.74 -13.17 -2.02
CA THR A 118 -0.39 -13.06 -1.45
C THR A 118 -0.29 -13.75 -0.09
N VAL A 119 -1.34 -13.71 0.73
CA VAL A 119 -1.37 -14.43 2.01
C VAL A 119 -1.28 -15.95 1.79
N VAL A 120 -2.06 -16.47 0.84
CA VAL A 120 -2.01 -17.92 0.51
C VAL A 120 -0.61 -18.32 0.02
N VAL A 121 -0.03 -17.53 -0.89
CA VAL A 121 1.33 -17.76 -1.40
C VAL A 121 2.37 -17.71 -0.27
N SER A 122 2.22 -16.79 0.69
CA SER A 122 3.11 -16.70 1.85
C SER A 122 2.99 -17.90 2.79
N LEU A 123 1.77 -18.42 3.01
CA LEU A 123 1.57 -19.65 3.78
C LEU A 123 2.21 -20.85 3.08
N VAL A 124 2.02 -20.98 1.77
CA VAL A 124 2.67 -22.06 1.00
C VAL A 124 4.19 -21.96 1.13
N ALA A 125 4.78 -20.76 0.99
CA ALA A 125 6.20 -20.54 1.18
C ALA A 125 6.66 -20.95 2.60
N LYS A 126 5.87 -20.61 3.62
CA LYS A 126 6.18 -20.99 5.02
C LYS A 126 6.17 -22.51 5.20
N PHE A 127 5.17 -23.22 4.66
CA PHE A 127 5.12 -24.68 4.72
C PHE A 127 6.27 -25.34 3.95
N GLN A 128 6.75 -24.73 2.88
CA GLN A 128 7.90 -25.22 2.09
C GLN A 128 9.25 -24.80 2.67
N GLY A 129 9.29 -24.03 3.77
CA GLY A 129 10.54 -23.53 4.34
C GLY A 129 11.24 -22.46 3.48
N VAL A 130 10.54 -21.84 2.51
CA VAL A 130 11.13 -20.86 1.61
C VAL A 130 11.10 -19.47 2.26
N ASN A 131 12.27 -18.81 2.32
CA ASN A 131 12.41 -17.42 2.73
C ASN A 131 13.47 -16.72 1.88
N TYR A 132 13.04 -15.98 0.86
CA TYR A 132 13.96 -15.32 -0.08
C TYR A 132 14.80 -14.20 0.55
N GLN A 133 14.35 -13.61 1.65
CA GLN A 133 15.15 -12.67 2.43
C GLN A 133 16.46 -13.33 2.90
N VAL A 134 16.38 -14.55 3.40
CA VAL A 134 17.55 -15.30 3.89
C VAL A 134 18.35 -15.91 2.75
N THR A 135 17.70 -16.55 1.78
CA THR A 135 18.40 -17.35 0.77
C THR A 135 19.06 -16.53 -0.35
N LYS A 136 18.52 -15.35 -0.68
CA LYS A 136 19.03 -14.54 -1.81
C LYS A 136 19.81 -13.29 -1.40
N ARG A 137 19.75 -12.87 -0.14
CA ARG A 137 20.52 -11.74 0.38
C ARG A 137 21.81 -12.10 1.11
N LEU A 138 22.07 -13.38 1.38
CA LEU A 138 23.28 -13.83 2.07
C LEU A 138 24.61 -13.45 1.36
N GLY A 139 24.57 -12.99 0.11
CA GLY A 139 25.74 -12.49 -0.62
C GLY A 139 25.95 -10.96 -0.54
N GLU A 140 24.96 -10.18 -0.09
CA GLU A 140 25.02 -8.71 -0.07
C GLU A 140 24.95 -8.21 1.38
N SER A 141 26.10 -7.98 2.01
CA SER A 141 26.31 -7.19 3.25
C SER A 141 25.16 -7.19 4.29
N MET A 142 24.70 -8.35 4.72
CA MET A 142 23.68 -8.53 5.77
C MET A 142 24.12 -8.09 7.16
N MET A 143 25.40 -7.82 7.38
CA MET A 143 25.93 -7.44 8.69
C MET A 143 25.50 -6.03 9.16
N LEU A 144 24.98 -5.19 8.26
CA LEU A 144 24.66 -3.79 8.60
C LEU A 144 23.28 -3.57 9.24
N TYR A 145 22.34 -4.52 9.20
CA TYR A 145 20.94 -4.19 9.55
C TYR A 145 20.25 -5.11 10.57
N GLY A 146 20.92 -6.10 11.14
CA GLY A 146 20.33 -6.95 12.21
C GLY A 146 19.02 -7.68 11.86
N CYS A 147 18.69 -7.85 10.57
CA CYS A 147 17.38 -8.35 10.10
C CYS A 147 17.44 -9.80 9.59
N VAL A 148 18.17 -10.69 10.24
CA VAL A 148 18.47 -12.02 9.73
C VAL A 148 17.23 -12.93 9.63
N ASP A 149 16.19 -12.70 10.43
CA ASP A 149 15.10 -13.68 10.64
C ASP A 149 13.70 -13.23 10.21
N GLU A 150 13.56 -12.10 9.51
CA GLU A 150 12.24 -11.66 9.04
C GLU A 150 11.75 -12.52 7.88
N PHE A 151 10.49 -12.96 7.94
CA PHE A 151 9.92 -13.81 6.91
C PHE A 151 9.40 -12.99 5.74
N SER A 152 9.94 -13.22 4.56
CA SER A 152 9.44 -12.66 3.30
C SER A 152 8.69 -13.69 2.43
N GLY A 153 8.87 -14.98 2.68
CA GLY A 153 8.41 -16.04 1.77
C GLY A 153 9.03 -15.86 0.39
N TYR A 154 8.21 -15.89 -0.64
CA TYR A 154 8.60 -15.58 -2.02
C TYR A 154 8.69 -14.09 -2.32
N ALA A 155 8.22 -13.21 -1.42
CA ALA A 155 8.28 -11.76 -1.63
C ALA A 155 9.72 -11.27 -1.53
N LYS A 156 10.00 -10.17 -2.21
CA LYS A 156 11.33 -9.55 -2.23
C LYS A 156 11.75 -9.02 -0.86
N PHE A 157 10.79 -8.43 -0.12
CA PHE A 157 11.03 -7.79 1.17
C PHE A 157 9.94 -8.17 2.18
N PRO A 158 10.30 -8.41 3.46
CA PRO A 158 9.33 -8.71 4.51
C PRO A 158 8.30 -7.61 4.71
N MET A 159 8.72 -6.34 4.67
CA MET A 159 7.83 -5.17 4.82
C MET A 159 6.77 -5.11 3.71
N TRP A 160 7.08 -5.52 2.48
CA TRP A 160 6.11 -5.58 1.39
C TRP A 160 5.08 -6.68 1.60
N ASN A 161 5.56 -7.83 2.08
CA ASN A 161 4.72 -8.98 2.41
C ASN A 161 3.77 -8.65 3.58
N SER A 162 4.29 -8.02 4.62
CA SER A 162 3.52 -7.57 5.79
C SER A 162 2.45 -6.55 5.40
N ALA A 163 2.78 -5.53 4.59
CA ALA A 163 1.82 -4.55 4.12
C ALA A 163 0.71 -5.20 3.28
N ALA A 164 1.04 -6.16 2.42
CA ALA A 164 0.06 -6.91 1.65
C ALA A 164 -0.86 -7.73 2.56
N ALA A 165 -0.30 -8.41 3.56
CA ALA A 165 -1.07 -9.18 4.54
C ALA A 165 -1.97 -8.28 5.40
N ALA A 166 -1.50 -7.09 5.80
CA ALA A 166 -2.29 -6.10 6.54
C ALA A 166 -3.51 -5.63 5.72
N VAL A 167 -3.34 -5.33 4.44
CA VAL A 167 -4.47 -4.96 3.56
C VAL A 167 -5.43 -6.14 3.35
N SER A 168 -4.91 -7.37 3.22
CA SER A 168 -5.74 -8.58 3.17
C SER A 168 -6.56 -8.76 4.47
N MET A 169 -5.96 -8.50 5.63
CA MET A 169 -6.66 -8.51 6.92
C MET A 169 -7.83 -7.52 6.94
N LEU A 170 -7.63 -6.28 6.47
CA LEU A 170 -8.70 -5.27 6.33
C LEU A 170 -9.81 -5.74 5.38
N TYR A 171 -9.45 -6.39 4.28
CA TYR A 171 -10.42 -6.92 3.32
C TYR A 171 -11.32 -7.99 3.94
N PHE A 172 -10.74 -8.96 4.66
CA PHE A 172 -11.52 -10.00 5.31
C PHE A 172 -12.30 -9.49 6.52
N ALA A 173 -11.79 -8.51 7.28
CA ALA A 173 -12.55 -7.79 8.29
C ALA A 173 -13.80 -7.13 7.67
N TYR A 174 -13.63 -6.42 6.56
CA TYR A 174 -14.76 -5.82 5.84
C TYR A 174 -15.79 -6.87 5.39
N LEU A 175 -15.33 -7.98 4.80
CA LEU A 175 -16.23 -9.06 4.35
C LEU A 175 -16.98 -9.73 5.54
N LEU A 176 -16.36 -9.82 6.70
CA LEU A 176 -16.99 -10.35 7.92
C LEU A 176 -18.07 -9.43 8.47
N PHE A 177 -17.78 -8.11 8.49
CA PHE A 177 -18.65 -7.13 9.16
C PHE A 177 -19.69 -6.52 8.24
N ARG A 178 -19.51 -6.59 6.93
CA ARG A 178 -20.49 -6.12 5.94
C ARG A 178 -21.83 -6.81 6.18
N GLU A 179 -22.92 -6.04 6.17
CA GLU A 179 -24.28 -6.57 6.28
C GLU A 179 -24.64 -7.52 5.13
N GLY A 180 -25.53 -8.44 5.41
CA GLY A 180 -26.01 -9.46 4.49
C GLY A 180 -25.92 -10.87 5.07
N GLU A 181 -26.86 -11.72 4.66
CA GLU A 181 -26.86 -13.13 5.04
C GLU A 181 -25.68 -13.84 4.40
N LYS A 182 -24.84 -14.43 5.23
CA LYS A 182 -23.70 -15.25 4.78
C LYS A 182 -23.92 -16.68 5.20
N LYS A 183 -23.73 -17.60 4.25
CA LYS A 183 -23.68 -19.03 4.55
C LYS A 183 -22.59 -19.28 5.61
N ARG A 184 -22.85 -20.22 6.52
CA ARG A 184 -21.92 -20.58 7.62
C ARG A 184 -20.49 -20.83 7.12
N TRP A 185 -20.33 -21.60 6.05
CA TRP A 185 -19.03 -21.90 5.44
C TRP A 185 -18.31 -20.68 4.88
N THR A 186 -19.01 -19.74 4.30
CA THR A 186 -18.44 -18.48 3.82
C THR A 186 -17.90 -17.63 4.98
N ARG A 187 -18.63 -17.59 6.11
CA ARG A 187 -18.18 -16.89 7.31
C ARG A 187 -16.93 -17.54 7.90
N ILE A 188 -16.89 -18.88 8.00
CA ILE A 188 -15.73 -19.63 8.46
C ILE A 188 -14.53 -19.33 7.57
N PHE A 189 -14.69 -19.36 6.26
CA PHE A 189 -13.64 -19.05 5.29
C PHE A 189 -13.07 -17.62 5.53
N TYR A 190 -13.92 -16.61 5.74
CA TYR A 190 -13.45 -15.25 6.01
C TYR A 190 -12.69 -15.14 7.34
N ILE A 191 -13.12 -15.86 8.38
CA ILE A 191 -12.41 -15.91 9.66
C ILE A 191 -11.03 -16.56 9.47
N VAL A 192 -10.96 -17.69 8.79
CA VAL A 192 -9.70 -18.38 8.53
C VAL A 192 -8.73 -17.48 7.75
N MET A 193 -9.21 -16.81 6.70
CA MET A 193 -8.38 -15.91 5.91
C MET A 193 -7.96 -14.65 6.67
N PHE A 194 -8.82 -14.14 7.57
CA PHE A 194 -8.45 -13.04 8.47
C PHE A 194 -7.31 -13.44 9.40
N LEU A 195 -7.41 -14.61 10.04
CA LEU A 195 -6.38 -15.15 10.93
C LEU A 195 -5.09 -15.49 10.17
N ALA A 196 -5.21 -16.04 8.97
CA ALA A 196 -4.07 -16.29 8.08
C ALA A 196 -3.35 -14.99 7.70
N SER A 197 -4.10 -13.92 7.38
CA SER A 197 -3.54 -12.60 7.08
C SER A 197 -2.83 -12.01 8.31
N MET A 198 -3.43 -12.13 9.48
CA MET A 198 -2.84 -11.71 10.75
C MET A 198 -1.53 -12.47 11.01
N TYR A 199 -1.52 -13.80 10.84
CA TYR A 199 -0.34 -14.63 10.99
C TYR A 199 0.81 -14.20 10.06
N VAL A 200 0.54 -14.07 8.76
CA VAL A 200 1.55 -13.62 7.78
C VAL A 200 2.09 -12.24 8.13
N CYS A 201 1.24 -11.32 8.59
CA CYS A 201 1.65 -9.98 9.00
C CYS A 201 2.63 -10.02 10.19
N ILE A 202 2.36 -10.88 11.17
CA ILE A 202 3.19 -11.05 12.40
C ILE A 202 4.55 -11.68 12.04
N ILE A 203 4.57 -12.80 11.30
CA ILE A 203 5.84 -13.47 10.96
C ILE A 203 6.74 -12.62 10.08
N SER A 204 6.18 -11.66 9.30
CA SER A 204 6.93 -10.69 8.52
C SER A 204 7.46 -9.50 9.35
N ALA A 205 7.24 -9.51 10.68
CA ALA A 205 7.82 -8.63 11.69
C ALA A 205 7.61 -7.11 11.48
N SER A 206 6.55 -6.69 10.76
CA SER A 206 6.22 -5.27 10.61
C SER A 206 5.18 -4.82 11.64
N ARG A 207 5.65 -4.22 12.73
CA ARG A 207 4.81 -3.71 13.83
C ARG A 207 3.81 -2.66 13.36
N SER A 208 4.24 -1.75 12.50
CA SER A 208 3.41 -0.65 11.98
C SER A 208 2.27 -1.14 11.10
N ALA A 209 2.53 -2.06 10.17
CA ALA A 209 1.50 -2.62 9.31
C ALA A 209 0.46 -3.42 10.12
N PHE A 210 0.91 -4.25 11.06
CA PHE A 210 0.04 -5.05 11.93
C PHE A 210 -0.82 -4.17 12.83
N GLY A 211 -0.21 -3.28 13.63
CA GLY A 211 -0.94 -2.41 14.55
C GLY A 211 -1.98 -1.55 13.83
N LEU A 212 -1.62 -0.99 12.67
CA LEU A 212 -2.53 -0.20 11.87
C LEU A 212 -3.69 -1.04 11.30
N ALA A 213 -3.42 -2.27 10.84
CA ALA A 213 -4.48 -3.17 10.36
C ALA A 213 -5.45 -3.55 11.48
N VAL A 214 -4.98 -3.77 12.71
CA VAL A 214 -5.85 -4.03 13.88
C VAL A 214 -6.74 -2.82 14.15
N VAL A 215 -6.16 -1.62 14.29
CA VAL A 215 -6.92 -0.39 14.55
C VAL A 215 -7.96 -0.13 13.47
N LEU A 216 -7.59 -0.26 12.20
CA LEU A 216 -8.53 -0.04 11.09
C LEU A 216 -9.57 -1.15 10.98
N SER A 217 -9.28 -2.40 11.38
CA SER A 217 -10.30 -3.46 11.46
C SER A 217 -11.37 -3.14 12.50
N VAL A 218 -10.97 -2.60 13.66
CA VAL A 218 -11.92 -2.11 14.69
C VAL A 218 -12.71 -0.92 14.16
N ALA A 219 -12.06 0.02 13.45
CA ALA A 219 -12.75 1.14 12.83
C ALA A 219 -13.77 0.69 11.76
N LEU A 220 -13.42 -0.29 10.93
CA LEU A 220 -14.34 -0.90 9.96
C LEU A 220 -15.55 -1.50 10.64
N LEU A 221 -15.35 -2.23 11.74
CA LEU A 221 -16.45 -2.79 12.51
C LEU A 221 -17.40 -1.70 13.03
N LYS A 222 -16.85 -0.60 13.58
CA LYS A 222 -17.64 0.53 14.05
C LYS A 222 -18.42 1.23 12.92
N TRP A 223 -17.83 1.38 11.75
CA TRP A 223 -18.45 2.05 10.60
C TRP A 223 -19.54 1.20 9.94
N LEU A 224 -19.35 -0.12 9.87
CA LEU A 224 -20.29 -1.06 9.26
C LEU A 224 -21.40 -1.52 10.22
N SER A 225 -21.15 -1.47 11.53
CA SER A 225 -22.09 -1.94 12.55
C SER A 225 -22.15 -0.93 13.70
N PRO A 226 -23.00 0.10 13.61
CA PRO A 226 -23.09 1.15 14.63
C PRO A 226 -23.63 0.65 15.98
N ASN A 227 -24.15 -0.57 16.07
CA ASN A 227 -24.64 -1.16 17.31
C ASN A 227 -23.47 -1.51 18.25
N PHE A 228 -23.40 -0.82 19.40
CA PHE A 228 -22.35 -0.97 20.39
C PHE A 228 -22.24 -2.41 20.92
N GLY A 229 -23.36 -3.11 21.13
CA GLY A 229 -23.33 -4.50 21.58
C GLY A 229 -22.68 -5.46 20.57
N LYS A 230 -22.89 -5.24 19.27
CA LYS A 230 -22.16 -6.00 18.23
C LYS A 230 -20.67 -5.67 18.23
N LEU A 231 -20.31 -4.39 18.40
CA LEU A 231 -18.91 -3.95 18.50
C LEU A 231 -18.21 -4.67 19.66
N THR A 232 -18.77 -4.59 20.87
CA THR A 232 -18.20 -5.23 22.06
C THR A 232 -18.06 -6.73 21.88
N LYS A 233 -19.10 -7.41 21.35
CA LYS A 233 -19.05 -8.85 21.08
C LYS A 233 -17.89 -9.23 20.15
N TYR A 234 -17.69 -8.51 19.05
CA TYR A 234 -16.61 -8.83 18.11
C TYR A 234 -15.22 -8.48 18.69
N VAL A 235 -15.08 -7.37 19.41
CA VAL A 235 -13.84 -7.01 20.10
C VAL A 235 -13.44 -8.10 21.10
N VAL A 236 -14.41 -8.60 21.91
CA VAL A 236 -14.18 -9.70 22.83
C VAL A 236 -13.78 -10.98 22.09
N ILE A 237 -14.53 -11.36 21.03
CA ILE A 237 -14.20 -12.56 20.24
C ILE A 237 -12.79 -12.46 19.65
N PHE A 238 -12.42 -11.33 19.05
CA PHE A 238 -11.07 -11.16 18.51
C PHE A 238 -10.00 -11.09 19.60
N GLY A 239 -10.32 -10.50 20.74
CA GLY A 239 -9.43 -10.54 21.92
C GLY A 239 -9.17 -11.97 22.40
N VAL A 240 -10.23 -12.76 22.58
CA VAL A 240 -10.10 -14.18 22.96
C VAL A 240 -9.35 -15.00 21.91
N ILE A 241 -9.65 -14.81 20.62
CA ILE A 241 -8.91 -15.49 19.54
C ILE A 241 -7.44 -15.06 19.57
N GLY A 242 -7.14 -13.78 19.79
CA GLY A 242 -5.78 -13.27 19.92
C GLY A 242 -5.01 -13.94 21.06
N VAL A 243 -5.63 -14.04 22.24
CA VAL A 243 -5.04 -14.73 23.41
C VAL A 243 -4.82 -16.22 23.14
N LEU A 244 -5.82 -16.92 22.61
CA LEU A 244 -5.72 -18.35 22.31
C LEU A 244 -4.70 -18.64 21.18
N SER A 245 -4.52 -17.70 20.26
CA SER A 245 -3.55 -17.84 19.18
C SER A 245 -2.14 -17.42 19.59
N PHE A 246 -1.98 -16.74 20.74
CA PHE A 246 -0.70 -16.18 21.20
C PHE A 246 0.45 -17.21 21.24
N PRO A 247 0.24 -18.47 21.73
CA PRO A 247 1.32 -19.46 21.70
C PRO A 247 1.87 -19.76 20.31
N PHE A 248 1.03 -19.72 19.28
CA PHE A 248 1.46 -19.93 17.89
C PHE A 248 2.26 -18.75 17.32
N PHE A 249 2.16 -17.59 17.95
CA PHE A 249 2.85 -16.36 17.54
C PHE A 249 4.04 -16.04 18.45
N MET A 250 4.24 -16.80 19.51
CA MET A 250 5.19 -16.46 20.58
C MET A 250 6.62 -16.27 20.06
N ASP A 251 7.10 -17.15 19.19
CA ASP A 251 8.43 -17.02 18.60
C ASP A 251 8.57 -15.75 17.75
N SER A 252 7.52 -15.42 16.97
CA SER A 252 7.53 -14.23 16.13
C SER A 252 7.31 -12.95 16.93
N ALA A 253 6.51 -13.00 18.00
CA ALA A 253 6.33 -11.90 18.94
C ALA A 253 7.62 -11.65 19.74
N THR A 254 8.30 -12.70 20.19
CA THR A 254 9.60 -12.61 20.87
C THR A 254 10.64 -11.95 19.97
N ARG A 255 10.69 -12.30 18.69
CA ARG A 255 11.57 -11.64 17.71
C ARG A 255 11.24 -10.15 17.52
N MET A 256 9.96 -9.79 17.51
CA MET A 256 9.54 -8.39 17.47
C MET A 256 9.99 -7.62 18.72
N LEU A 257 9.94 -8.24 19.90
CA LEU A 257 10.41 -7.66 21.15
C LEU A 257 11.93 -7.56 21.17
N GLN A 258 12.65 -8.62 20.83
CA GLN A 258 14.12 -8.62 20.71
C GLN A 258 14.64 -7.55 19.76
N LYS A 259 13.95 -7.33 18.63
CA LYS A 259 14.27 -6.22 17.72
C LYS A 259 14.06 -4.87 18.39
N GLN A 260 13.07 -4.73 19.26
CA GLN A 260 12.85 -3.51 20.03
C GLN A 260 13.92 -3.31 21.08
N GLU A 261 14.27 -4.34 21.85
CA GLU A 261 15.32 -4.30 22.86
C GLU A 261 16.67 -3.94 22.22
N ALA A 262 17.05 -4.58 21.10
CA ALA A 262 18.26 -4.24 20.37
C ALA A 262 18.27 -2.79 19.83
N GLN A 263 17.11 -2.24 19.47
CA GLN A 263 16.99 -0.84 19.07
C GLN A 263 17.05 0.13 20.27
N GLU A 264 16.53 -0.27 21.42
CA GLU A 264 16.62 0.51 22.66
C GLU A 264 18.05 0.52 23.22
N GLU A 265 18.76 -0.61 23.15
CA GLU A 265 20.18 -0.70 23.55
C GLU A 265 21.12 0.15 22.69
N THR A 266 20.89 0.17 21.37
CA THR A 266 21.73 0.96 20.46
C THR A 266 21.33 2.43 20.38
N GLY A 267 20.13 2.80 20.86
CA GLY A 267 19.59 4.16 20.79
C GLY A 267 19.32 4.66 19.37
N VAL A 268 19.59 3.85 18.33
CA VAL A 268 19.47 4.24 16.91
C VAL A 268 18.67 3.18 16.17
N THR A 269 17.60 3.59 15.50
CA THR A 269 16.87 2.71 14.59
C THR A 269 17.43 2.82 13.19
N SER A 270 17.26 1.77 12.37
CA SER A 270 17.59 1.84 10.93
C SER A 270 16.87 2.99 10.22
N ARG A 271 15.71 3.41 10.74
CA ARG A 271 14.96 4.55 10.23
C ARG A 271 15.57 5.89 10.57
N ASP A 272 16.17 6.03 11.75
CA ASP A 272 16.81 7.29 12.16
C ASP A 272 17.93 7.66 11.19
N PHE A 273 18.72 6.67 10.76
CA PHE A 273 19.74 6.87 9.73
C PHE A 273 19.12 7.32 8.39
N LEU A 274 18.07 6.60 7.92
CA LEU A 274 17.40 6.96 6.67
C LEU A 274 16.72 8.33 6.75
N TRP A 275 16.12 8.67 7.87
CA TRP A 275 15.48 9.97 8.09
C TRP A 275 16.51 11.09 8.17
N ALA A 276 17.63 10.87 8.87
CA ALA A 276 18.74 11.82 8.92
C ALA A 276 19.30 12.08 7.51
N GLN A 277 19.48 11.02 6.70
CA GLN A 277 19.89 11.14 5.31
C GLN A 277 18.89 11.97 4.47
N ARG A 278 17.57 11.70 4.58
CA ARG A 278 16.54 12.49 3.90
C ARG A 278 16.56 13.97 4.32
N MET A 279 16.79 14.22 5.60
CA MET A 279 16.90 15.60 6.11
C MET A 279 18.18 16.30 5.62
N ALA A 280 19.30 15.60 5.54
CA ALA A 280 20.53 16.14 4.95
C ALA A 280 20.34 16.53 3.48
N GLU A 281 19.70 15.66 2.70
CA GLU A 281 19.32 15.95 1.30
C GLU A 281 18.39 17.17 1.19
N PHE A 282 17.37 17.27 2.07
CA PHE A 282 16.50 18.44 2.12
C PHE A 282 17.28 19.72 2.43
N HIS A 283 18.18 19.68 3.41
CA HIS A 283 18.99 20.85 3.76
C HIS A 283 19.95 21.29 2.65
N SER A 284 20.41 20.37 1.81
CA SER A 284 21.25 20.71 0.65
C SER A 284 20.48 21.46 -0.46
N SER A 285 19.17 21.18 -0.62
CA SER A 285 18.31 21.84 -1.61
C SER A 285 16.87 22.05 -1.09
N PRO A 286 16.64 23.00 -0.16
CA PRO A 286 15.35 23.12 0.53
C PRO A 286 14.17 23.49 -0.36
N VAL A 287 14.40 24.27 -1.42
CA VAL A 287 13.32 24.83 -2.25
C VAL A 287 12.85 23.83 -3.32
N TYR A 288 13.79 23.26 -4.06
CA TYR A 288 13.51 22.40 -5.22
C TYR A 288 13.79 20.92 -4.98
N GLY A 289 14.47 20.58 -3.88
CA GLY A 289 14.93 19.23 -3.58
C GLY A 289 16.16 18.82 -4.42
N VAL A 290 16.65 17.61 -4.16
CA VAL A 290 17.85 17.05 -4.82
C VAL A 290 17.53 16.35 -6.14
N GLY A 291 16.29 16.34 -6.58
CA GLY A 291 15.83 15.65 -7.78
C GLY A 291 14.95 14.45 -7.48
N PHE A 292 13.92 14.23 -8.31
CA PHE A 292 13.00 13.10 -8.10
C PHE A 292 13.71 11.76 -8.37
N ALA A 293 13.53 10.81 -7.45
CA ALA A 293 14.19 9.50 -7.41
C ALA A 293 15.70 9.53 -7.10
N VAL A 294 16.24 10.65 -6.67
CA VAL A 294 17.63 10.79 -6.22
C VAL A 294 17.73 10.49 -4.72
N GLN A 295 18.86 9.94 -4.32
CA GLN A 295 19.24 9.67 -2.94
C GLN A 295 20.72 9.99 -2.73
N GLY A 296 21.04 10.53 -1.56
CA GLY A 296 22.38 10.98 -1.24
C GLY A 296 22.62 12.44 -1.62
N THR A 297 23.75 12.98 -1.12
CA THR A 297 24.24 14.34 -1.42
C THR A 297 25.55 14.22 -2.15
N ASP A 298 25.77 15.06 -3.16
CA ASP A 298 27.02 15.25 -3.91
C ASP A 298 27.79 13.94 -4.25
N GLU A 299 28.87 13.64 -3.52
CA GLU A 299 29.77 12.52 -3.83
C GLU A 299 29.14 11.12 -3.71
N ASN A 300 28.07 10.97 -2.90
CA ASN A 300 27.36 9.72 -2.67
C ASN A 300 25.97 9.68 -3.34
N GLN A 301 25.74 10.55 -4.32
CA GLN A 301 24.46 10.64 -4.98
C GLN A 301 24.19 9.41 -5.84
N THR A 302 23.09 8.75 -5.59
CA THR A 302 22.61 7.61 -6.37
C THR A 302 21.24 7.88 -6.93
N VAL A 303 21.01 7.50 -8.18
CA VAL A 303 19.67 7.50 -8.78
C VAL A 303 19.15 6.09 -8.72
N GLY A 304 18.15 5.84 -7.88
CA GLY A 304 17.81 4.45 -7.68
C GLY A 304 16.58 4.14 -6.83
N ARG A 305 16.41 2.85 -6.60
CA ARG A 305 15.44 2.29 -5.68
C ARG A 305 16.09 2.15 -4.29
N GLY A 306 16.37 3.25 -3.63
CA GLY A 306 16.75 3.17 -2.22
C GLY A 306 15.52 3.12 -1.33
N GLU A 307 15.66 2.50 -0.18
CA GLU A 307 14.68 2.59 0.88
C GLU A 307 14.73 4.01 1.46
N SER A 308 13.59 4.69 1.50
CA SER A 308 13.54 6.08 2.01
C SER A 308 13.10 6.18 3.46
N GLY A 309 12.68 5.07 4.08
CA GLY A 309 12.19 5.04 5.46
C GLY A 309 10.91 5.85 5.72
N SER A 310 10.52 6.73 4.80
CA SER A 310 9.29 7.54 4.84
C SER A 310 8.99 8.10 3.46
N SER A 311 7.74 7.97 3.00
CA SER A 311 7.30 8.61 1.76
C SER A 311 7.31 10.14 1.86
N TRP A 312 6.93 10.67 3.01
CA TRP A 312 6.82 12.11 3.23
C TRP A 312 8.18 12.80 3.28
N LEU A 313 9.16 12.20 3.95
CA LEU A 313 10.53 12.71 3.94
C LEU A 313 11.17 12.55 2.56
N ALA A 314 10.86 11.46 1.85
CA ALA A 314 11.33 11.28 0.48
C ALA A 314 10.87 12.40 -0.45
N ILE A 315 9.57 12.74 -0.46
CA ILE A 315 9.08 13.80 -1.35
C ILE A 315 9.59 15.18 -0.93
N LEU A 316 9.77 15.42 0.39
CA LEU A 316 10.37 16.63 0.91
C LEU A 316 11.84 16.79 0.43
N ALA A 317 12.64 15.75 0.55
CA ALA A 317 14.02 15.74 0.08
C ALA A 317 14.13 15.88 -1.44
N GLN A 318 13.30 15.14 -2.18
CA GLN A 318 13.38 15.03 -3.63
C GLN A 318 12.79 16.22 -4.39
N THR A 319 11.80 16.92 -3.83
CA THR A 319 11.10 18.03 -4.53
C THR A 319 11.07 19.32 -3.72
N GLY A 320 11.76 19.34 -2.58
CA GLY A 320 11.82 20.48 -1.69
C GLY A 320 10.45 20.86 -1.10
N VAL A 321 10.40 22.04 -0.49
CA VAL A 321 9.16 22.58 0.09
C VAL A 321 8.05 22.75 -0.95
N ILE A 322 8.39 23.09 -2.19
CA ILE A 322 7.38 23.31 -3.26
C ILE A 322 6.57 22.04 -3.49
N GLY A 323 7.23 20.93 -3.82
CA GLY A 323 6.53 19.67 -4.09
C GLY A 323 5.88 19.08 -2.85
N PHE A 324 6.52 19.21 -1.68
CA PHE A 324 5.98 18.74 -0.41
C PHE A 324 4.67 19.44 -0.03
N VAL A 325 4.61 20.78 -0.12
CA VAL A 325 3.39 21.54 0.19
C VAL A 325 2.26 21.16 -0.76
N ILE A 326 2.55 21.02 -2.05
CA ILE A 326 1.54 20.58 -3.02
C ILE A 326 1.05 19.16 -2.68
N ALA A 327 1.94 18.23 -2.31
CA ALA A 327 1.56 16.89 -1.89
C ALA A 327 0.69 16.91 -0.63
N LEU A 328 1.00 17.73 0.37
CA LEU A 328 0.18 17.93 1.56
C LEU A 328 -1.22 18.45 1.21
N ILE A 329 -1.33 19.47 0.35
CA ILE A 329 -2.63 20.01 -0.07
C ILE A 329 -3.46 18.92 -0.77
N LEU A 330 -2.85 18.13 -1.64
CA LEU A 330 -3.51 16.99 -2.30
C LEU A 330 -4.07 16.00 -1.28
N TRP A 331 -3.28 15.66 -0.28
CA TRP A 331 -3.65 14.71 0.76
C TRP A 331 -4.75 15.27 1.67
N CYS A 332 -4.62 16.51 2.15
CA CYS A 332 -5.65 17.20 2.93
C CYS A 332 -6.97 17.31 2.16
N LYS A 333 -6.91 17.64 0.86
CA LYS A 333 -8.10 17.68 0.00
C LYS A 333 -8.80 16.32 -0.08
N THR A 334 -8.05 15.22 -0.15
CA THR A 334 -8.61 13.88 -0.14
C THR A 334 -9.19 13.54 1.23
N PHE A 335 -8.48 13.94 2.30
CA PHE A 335 -8.92 13.72 3.69
C PHE A 335 -10.28 14.37 4.00
N THR A 336 -10.53 15.57 3.46
CA THR A 336 -11.84 16.25 3.66
C THR A 336 -13.02 15.44 3.10
N ARG A 337 -12.77 14.48 2.20
CA ARG A 337 -13.80 13.60 1.64
C ARG A 337 -14.22 12.48 2.59
N LEU A 338 -13.39 12.15 3.57
CA LEU A 338 -13.68 11.12 4.57
C LEU A 338 -14.90 11.44 5.46
N ARG A 339 -15.29 12.71 5.56
CA ARG A 339 -16.52 13.11 6.29
C ARG A 339 -17.79 12.39 5.80
N ASN A 340 -17.77 11.86 4.58
CA ASN A 340 -18.92 11.20 3.96
C ASN A 340 -18.88 9.66 4.10
N ILE A 341 -17.91 9.07 4.81
CA ILE A 341 -17.77 7.61 5.02
C ILE A 341 -19.07 6.97 5.54
N ARG A 342 -19.72 7.63 6.50
CA ARG A 342 -20.91 7.08 7.18
C ARG A 342 -22.11 6.84 6.26
N TYR A 343 -22.11 7.39 5.05
CA TYR A 343 -23.23 7.34 4.12
C TYR A 343 -22.97 6.44 2.90
N ASP A 344 -21.80 5.81 2.82
CA ASP A 344 -21.41 5.01 1.66
C ASP A 344 -20.72 3.72 2.10
N SER A 345 -21.54 2.72 2.45
CA SER A 345 -21.07 1.41 2.91
C SER A 345 -20.22 0.68 1.88
N GLU A 346 -20.41 0.93 0.58
CA GLU A 346 -19.63 0.28 -0.48
C GLU A 346 -18.19 0.79 -0.55
N ASN A 347 -17.97 2.04 -0.14
CA ASN A 347 -16.63 2.65 -0.19
C ASN A 347 -15.87 2.57 1.15
N VAL A 348 -16.48 2.07 2.21
CA VAL A 348 -15.86 2.02 3.56
C VAL A 348 -14.51 1.31 3.55
N LEU A 349 -14.39 0.20 2.82
CA LEU A 349 -13.12 -0.52 2.68
C LEU A 349 -12.04 0.33 1.97
N ILE A 350 -12.43 1.06 0.92
CA ILE A 350 -11.50 1.92 0.16
C ILE A 350 -11.05 3.10 1.03
N TYR A 351 -11.93 3.62 1.88
CA TYR A 351 -11.57 4.64 2.88
C TYR A 351 -10.61 4.10 3.94
N ALA A 352 -10.83 2.87 4.44
CA ALA A 352 -9.90 2.23 5.36
C ALA A 352 -8.53 2.02 4.70
N LEU A 353 -8.49 1.63 3.43
CA LEU A 353 -7.25 1.50 2.67
C LEU A 353 -6.54 2.86 2.49
N PHE A 354 -7.29 3.94 2.23
CA PHE A 354 -6.73 5.28 2.17
C PHE A 354 -6.09 5.69 3.50
N LEU A 355 -6.75 5.42 4.63
CA LEU A 355 -6.19 5.68 5.96
C LEU A 355 -4.96 4.82 6.24
N PHE A 356 -4.99 3.54 5.82
CA PHE A 356 -3.83 2.68 5.89
C PHE A 356 -2.64 3.30 5.15
N PHE A 357 -2.80 3.70 3.90
CA PHE A 357 -1.74 4.34 3.14
C PHE A 357 -1.27 5.65 3.77
N THR A 358 -2.18 6.45 4.31
CA THR A 358 -1.85 7.74 4.95
C THR A 358 -0.89 7.56 6.11
N VAL A 359 -1.19 6.64 7.03
CA VAL A 359 -0.39 6.43 8.24
C VAL A 359 0.85 5.57 7.93
N HIS A 360 0.69 4.50 7.18
CA HIS A 360 1.78 3.58 6.87
C HIS A 360 2.88 4.25 6.03
N SER A 361 2.53 5.19 5.14
CA SER A 361 3.48 5.94 4.33
C SER A 361 4.39 6.90 5.12
N ILE A 362 4.04 7.21 6.38
CA ILE A 362 4.94 7.96 7.28
C ILE A 362 6.18 7.13 7.60
N LEU A 363 6.00 5.81 7.67
CA LEU A 363 7.00 4.85 8.08
C LEU A 363 7.56 4.02 6.92
N GLU A 364 7.04 4.21 5.68
CA GLU A 364 7.42 3.43 4.50
C GLU A 364 7.46 4.28 3.23
N GLY A 365 8.41 4.01 2.34
CA GLY A 365 8.76 4.87 1.22
C GLY A 365 8.07 4.57 -0.11
N TYR A 366 6.86 4.01 -0.16
CA TYR A 366 6.26 3.56 -1.43
C TYR A 366 5.38 4.58 -2.16
N MET A 367 4.81 5.57 -1.47
CA MET A 367 3.74 6.41 -2.03
C MET A 367 4.21 7.27 -3.20
N PHE A 368 5.46 7.74 -3.17
CA PHE A 368 6.05 8.56 -4.22
C PHE A 368 7.11 7.81 -5.06
N GLN A 369 7.17 6.49 -4.95
CA GLN A 369 8.12 5.66 -5.70
C GLN A 369 7.40 4.80 -6.75
N GLY A 370 7.43 5.21 -8.00
CA GLY A 370 6.73 4.54 -9.11
C GLY A 370 7.16 3.11 -9.41
N GLY A 371 8.27 2.65 -8.84
CA GLY A 371 8.75 1.28 -8.97
C GLY A 371 8.17 0.28 -7.96
N TRP A 372 7.19 0.68 -7.13
CA TRP A 372 6.55 -0.16 -6.13
C TRP A 372 5.08 -0.38 -6.48
N TYR A 373 4.61 -1.62 -6.45
CA TYR A 373 3.20 -1.93 -6.75
C TYR A 373 2.21 -1.18 -5.86
N MET A 374 2.56 -0.93 -4.59
CA MET A 374 1.76 -0.14 -3.65
C MET A 374 1.57 1.31 -4.10
N CYS A 375 2.48 1.89 -4.87
CA CYS A 375 2.35 3.25 -5.40
C CYS A 375 1.10 3.41 -6.26
N VAL A 376 0.93 2.53 -7.25
CA VAL A 376 -0.25 2.55 -8.15
C VAL A 376 -1.52 2.35 -7.35
N ILE A 377 -1.54 1.40 -6.41
CA ILE A 377 -2.71 1.09 -5.59
C ILE A 377 -3.08 2.27 -4.69
N CYS A 378 -2.07 2.94 -4.11
CA CYS A 378 -2.26 4.13 -3.29
C CYS A 378 -2.93 5.25 -4.11
N TRP A 379 -2.42 5.57 -5.30
CA TRP A 379 -2.97 6.63 -6.13
C TRP A 379 -4.35 6.28 -6.72
N LEU A 380 -4.62 5.03 -7.04
CA LEU A 380 -5.96 4.55 -7.39
C LEU A 380 -6.94 4.75 -6.22
N THR A 381 -6.50 4.46 -5.00
CA THR A 381 -7.30 4.65 -3.79
C THR A 381 -7.59 6.13 -3.55
N VAL A 382 -6.58 7.00 -3.63
CA VAL A 382 -6.72 8.47 -3.54
C VAL A 382 -7.73 8.98 -4.57
N ALA A 383 -7.65 8.47 -5.81
CA ALA A 383 -8.57 8.85 -6.87
C ALA A 383 -10.01 8.46 -6.55
N VAL A 384 -10.25 7.21 -6.18
CA VAL A 384 -11.62 6.75 -5.89
C VAL A 384 -12.21 7.50 -4.71
N VAL A 385 -11.45 7.76 -3.64
CA VAL A 385 -11.91 8.58 -2.50
C VAL A 385 -12.23 10.00 -2.92
N THR A 386 -11.36 10.64 -3.71
CA THR A 386 -11.56 12.03 -4.17
C THR A 386 -12.77 12.15 -5.10
N GLU A 387 -12.97 11.19 -5.97
CA GLU A 387 -14.02 11.17 -6.98
C GLU A 387 -15.40 10.74 -6.44
N ALA A 388 -15.46 10.00 -5.35
CA ALA A 388 -16.69 9.45 -4.79
C ALA A 388 -17.77 10.53 -4.60
N LYS A 389 -17.41 11.72 -4.10
CA LYS A 389 -18.34 12.85 -3.96
C LYS A 389 -18.78 13.42 -5.31
N MET A 390 -17.88 13.44 -6.30
CA MET A 390 -18.17 14.03 -7.61
C MET A 390 -19.23 13.24 -8.38
N TYR A 391 -19.20 11.91 -8.22
CA TYR A 391 -20.08 11.00 -8.97
C TYR A 391 -21.21 10.41 -8.14
N ARG A 392 -21.39 10.84 -6.89
CA ARG A 392 -22.46 10.33 -6.00
C ARG A 392 -23.85 10.40 -6.63
N LYS A 393 -24.17 11.47 -7.37
CA LYS A 393 -25.47 11.66 -8.04
C LYS A 393 -25.72 10.64 -9.17
N TYR A 394 -24.68 10.01 -9.69
CA TYR A 394 -24.75 9.01 -10.78
C TYR A 394 -24.67 7.58 -10.28
N LEU A 395 -24.49 7.38 -8.96
CA LEU A 395 -24.31 6.08 -8.31
C LEU A 395 -25.47 5.72 -7.38
N ALA A 396 -26.32 6.71 -7.06
CA ALA A 396 -27.61 6.55 -6.38
C ALA A 396 -28.70 6.27 -7.39
#